data_4a1f8f3c681879006c41eab08a253a66
#
_entry.id   4a1f8f3c681879006c41eab08a253a66
#
_cell.length_a   1.000
_cell.length_b   1.000
_cell.length_c   1.000
_cell.angle_alpha   90.00
_cell.angle_beta   90.00
_cell.angle_gamma   90.00
#
_symmetry.space_group_name_H-M   'P 1'
#
loop_
_entity.id
_entity.type
_entity.pdbx_description
1 polymer ?
#
loop_
_entity_poly.entity_id
_entity_poly.type
_entity_poly.pdbx_seq_one_letter_code
_entity_poly.pdbx_strand_id
1 'polypeptide(L)'
;ITSNGASVPENTRNALSVFDQYLASGSLPIRGFGKEVKAMEKAFSMFGQLENNLGSKRAVFDLLNQTGTVREIQQATGKRVSGENIDTSLPYSAIFGPKIGIFFQNLNGKWGFLTMDRWFMKTWGRYTGTNTPVFEQAFPGRAATLREEIKKQPKLKGYRKADLMRDDQELMRYAEENHRIYERGGFKDRSEINKKSKNLYEAVNSVKVAPASGGERSWIREVTNEATRKLKNAGYDMDNATLQALLWYGE
;
A
#
# COMPACT_ATOMS: atom_id res chain seq x y z
N ILE A 1 7.11 -9.72 -4.00
CA ILE A 1 6.58 -10.14 -2.68
C ILE A 1 7.54 -9.69 -1.58
N THR A 2 8.84 -9.99 -1.68
CA THR A 2 9.86 -9.71 -0.65
C THR A 2 10.19 -8.22 -0.46
N SER A 3 9.81 -7.35 -1.40
CA SER A 3 10.16 -5.92 -1.41
C SER A 3 9.30 -5.04 -0.49
N ASN A 4 8.19 -5.57 0.05
CA ASN A 4 7.24 -4.75 0.79
C ASN A 4 7.83 -4.27 2.13
N GLY A 5 8.02 -2.96 2.27
CA GLY A 5 8.61 -2.34 3.46
C GLY A 5 10.12 -2.58 3.68
N ALA A 6 10.80 -3.25 2.75
CA ALA A 6 12.23 -3.53 2.81
C ALA A 6 13.05 -2.48 2.05
N SER A 7 14.27 -2.21 2.52
CA SER A 7 15.27 -1.48 1.73
C SER A 7 15.78 -2.36 0.56
N VAL A 8 16.42 -1.77 -0.45
CA VAL A 8 16.92 -2.53 -1.61
C VAL A 8 17.87 -3.66 -1.19
N PRO A 9 18.90 -3.44 -0.33
CA PRO A 9 19.77 -4.52 0.11
C PRO A 9 19.05 -5.59 0.93
N GLU A 10 18.07 -5.20 1.76
CA GLU A 10 17.25 -6.12 2.54
C GLU A 10 16.37 -6.97 1.62
N ASN A 11 15.72 -6.34 0.64
CA ASN A 11 14.91 -7.06 -0.34
C ASN A 11 15.72 -8.07 -1.15
N THR A 12 16.95 -7.71 -1.55
CA THR A 12 17.84 -8.62 -2.26
C THR A 12 18.17 -9.84 -1.42
N ARG A 13 18.57 -9.65 -0.15
CA ARG A 13 18.82 -10.77 0.78
C ARG A 13 17.57 -11.65 0.97
N ASN A 14 16.41 -11.02 1.14
CA ASN A 14 15.15 -11.72 1.30
C ASN A 14 14.80 -12.54 0.05
N ALA A 15 14.97 -11.97 -1.14
CA ALA A 15 14.72 -12.67 -2.40
C ALA A 15 15.65 -13.87 -2.60
N LEU A 16 16.94 -13.71 -2.32
CA LEU A 16 17.92 -14.80 -2.37
C LEU A 16 17.57 -15.90 -1.37
N SER A 17 17.21 -15.55 -0.12
CA SER A 17 16.79 -16.55 0.87
C SER A 17 15.57 -17.36 0.43
N VAL A 18 14.57 -16.72 -0.20
CA VAL A 18 13.42 -17.43 -0.79
C VAL A 18 13.87 -18.36 -1.92
N PHE A 19 14.76 -17.89 -2.76
CA PHE A 19 15.27 -18.65 -3.90
C PHE A 19 16.06 -19.87 -3.42
N ASP A 20 16.95 -19.74 -2.44
CA ASP A 20 17.72 -20.82 -1.86
C ASP A 20 16.81 -21.89 -1.24
N GLN A 21 15.79 -21.46 -0.46
CA GLN A 21 14.81 -22.37 0.10
C GLN A 21 14.02 -23.11 -1.00
N TYR A 22 13.67 -22.39 -2.06
CA TYR A 22 13.01 -22.98 -3.21
C TYR A 22 13.90 -24.03 -3.91
N LEU A 23 15.18 -23.73 -4.13
CA LEU A 23 16.12 -24.69 -4.73
C LEU A 23 16.28 -25.96 -3.88
N ALA A 24 16.30 -25.80 -2.56
CA ALA A 24 16.49 -26.91 -1.64
C ALA A 24 15.24 -27.81 -1.50
N SER A 25 14.03 -27.24 -1.57
CA SER A 25 12.77 -27.95 -1.27
C SER A 25 11.84 -28.14 -2.46
N GLY A 26 12.10 -27.47 -3.59
CA GLY A 26 11.21 -27.42 -4.76
C GLY A 26 9.92 -26.60 -4.53
N SER A 27 9.75 -25.98 -3.36
CA SER A 27 8.55 -25.23 -2.98
C SER A 27 8.88 -23.88 -2.36
N LEU A 28 7.92 -22.94 -2.45
CA LEU A 28 8.05 -21.65 -1.78
C LEU A 28 7.95 -21.79 -0.25
N PRO A 29 8.60 -20.92 0.54
CA PRO A 29 8.52 -20.94 1.98
C PRO A 29 7.07 -20.82 2.48
N ILE A 30 6.74 -21.58 3.55
CA ILE A 30 5.44 -21.46 4.23
C ILE A 30 5.40 -20.22 5.11
N ARG A 31 6.54 -19.86 5.72
CA ARG A 31 6.66 -18.71 6.61
C ARG A 31 7.27 -17.51 5.89
N GLY A 32 6.66 -16.35 6.13
CA GLY A 32 7.24 -15.08 5.72
C GLY A 32 8.33 -14.62 6.68
N PHE A 33 9.06 -13.58 6.29
CA PHE A 33 10.12 -12.97 7.08
C PHE A 33 10.14 -11.44 6.83
N GLY A 34 10.92 -10.73 7.63
CA GLY A 34 10.98 -9.26 7.56
C GLY A 34 9.77 -8.56 8.17
N LYS A 35 9.40 -7.40 7.65
CA LYS A 35 8.36 -6.54 8.23
C LYS A 35 6.93 -6.96 7.88
N GLU A 36 6.73 -7.53 6.69
CA GLU A 36 5.41 -7.84 6.14
C GLU A 36 5.15 -9.35 6.04
N VAL A 37 5.47 -10.06 7.11
CA VAL A 37 5.41 -11.52 7.22
C VAL A 37 4.08 -12.07 6.69
N LYS A 38 2.95 -11.58 7.21
CA LYS A 38 1.61 -12.08 6.84
C LYS A 38 1.25 -11.86 5.37
N ALA A 39 1.66 -10.72 4.81
CA ALA A 39 1.43 -10.43 3.39
C ALA A 39 2.25 -11.38 2.50
N MET A 40 3.47 -11.68 2.89
CA MET A 40 4.37 -12.61 2.21
C MET A 40 3.83 -14.05 2.27
N GLU A 41 3.43 -14.52 3.45
CA GLU A 41 2.81 -15.83 3.65
C GLU A 41 1.54 -16.01 2.80
N LYS A 42 0.69 -14.98 2.80
CA LYS A 42 -0.52 -14.97 1.95
C LYS A 42 -0.18 -15.09 0.47
N ALA A 43 0.85 -14.39 0.00
CA ALA A 43 1.27 -14.43 -1.39
C ALA A 43 1.87 -15.79 -1.77
N PHE A 44 2.70 -16.38 -0.92
CA PHE A 44 3.24 -17.74 -1.13
C PHE A 44 2.14 -18.79 -1.17
N SER A 45 1.22 -18.74 -0.20
CA SER A 45 0.05 -19.64 -0.17
C SER A 45 -0.81 -19.50 -1.43
N MET A 46 -1.05 -18.28 -1.89
CA MET A 46 -1.81 -18.03 -3.11
C MET A 46 -1.10 -18.60 -4.34
N PHE A 47 0.21 -18.41 -4.45
CA PHE A 47 1.00 -18.98 -5.54
C PHE A 47 0.93 -20.52 -5.54
N GLY A 48 1.12 -21.16 -4.38
CA GLY A 48 1.00 -22.61 -4.24
C GLY A 48 -0.39 -23.15 -4.61
N GLN A 49 -1.47 -22.44 -4.23
CA GLN A 49 -2.83 -22.80 -4.65
C GLN A 49 -3.02 -22.73 -6.16
N LEU A 50 -2.49 -21.68 -6.81
CA LEU A 50 -2.53 -21.57 -8.27
C LEU A 50 -1.73 -22.69 -8.94
N GLU A 51 -0.55 -23.02 -8.41
CA GLU A 51 0.28 -24.10 -8.92
C GLU A 51 -0.45 -25.45 -8.84
N ASN A 52 -1.07 -25.75 -7.70
CA ASN A 52 -1.86 -26.97 -7.53
C ASN A 52 -3.06 -27.04 -8.51
N ASN A 53 -3.72 -25.91 -8.75
CA ASN A 53 -4.88 -25.86 -9.67
C ASN A 53 -4.47 -25.96 -11.14
N LEU A 54 -3.33 -25.40 -11.52
CA LEU A 54 -2.87 -25.34 -12.91
C LEU A 54 -1.85 -26.42 -13.28
N GLY A 55 -1.40 -27.19 -12.30
CA GLY A 55 -0.50 -28.32 -12.46
C GLY A 55 0.97 -27.98 -12.67
N SER A 56 1.34 -26.70 -12.87
CA SER A 56 2.74 -26.31 -13.00
C SER A 56 2.99 -24.83 -12.71
N LYS A 57 4.22 -24.53 -12.28
CA LYS A 57 4.72 -23.17 -12.09
C LYS A 57 4.73 -22.36 -13.40
N ARG A 58 5.01 -23.00 -14.51
CA ARG A 58 4.99 -22.38 -15.84
C ARG A 58 3.58 -21.90 -16.17
N ALA A 59 2.56 -22.73 -15.95
CA ALA A 59 1.18 -22.36 -16.18
C ALA A 59 0.74 -21.19 -15.26
N VAL A 60 1.20 -21.15 -14.01
CA VAL A 60 0.99 -19.99 -13.11
C VAL A 60 1.65 -18.73 -13.68
N PHE A 61 2.90 -18.81 -14.10
CA PHE A 61 3.61 -17.67 -14.68
C PHE A 61 2.90 -17.16 -15.93
N ASP A 62 2.48 -18.05 -16.81
CA ASP A 62 1.78 -17.71 -18.04
C ASP A 62 0.40 -17.07 -17.75
N LEU A 63 -0.34 -17.59 -16.76
CA LEU A 63 -1.57 -16.99 -16.28
C LEU A 63 -1.33 -15.58 -15.72
N LEU A 64 -0.37 -15.40 -14.83
CA LEU A 64 -0.08 -14.12 -14.21
C LEU A 64 0.31 -13.02 -15.21
N ASN A 65 0.81 -13.42 -16.36
CA ASN A 65 1.19 -12.54 -17.45
C ASN A 65 0.04 -12.20 -18.43
N GLN A 66 -1.12 -12.80 -18.27
CA GLN A 66 -2.32 -12.42 -19.02
C GLN A 66 -2.89 -11.10 -18.52
N THR A 67 -3.71 -10.47 -19.34
CA THR A 67 -4.45 -9.24 -19.01
C THR A 67 -5.94 -9.49 -19.23
N GLY A 68 -6.75 -9.02 -18.30
CA GLY A 68 -8.21 -9.09 -18.41
C GLY A 68 -8.85 -8.17 -17.38
N THR A 69 -10.18 -8.09 -17.40
CA THR A 69 -10.94 -7.34 -16.40
C THR A 69 -10.79 -7.97 -15.01
N VAL A 70 -10.98 -7.18 -13.95
CA VAL A 70 -11.00 -7.70 -12.57
C VAL A 70 -12.01 -8.84 -12.42
N ARG A 71 -13.15 -8.79 -13.15
CA ARG A 71 -14.16 -9.83 -13.22
C ARG A 71 -13.60 -11.14 -13.77
N GLU A 72 -12.93 -11.09 -14.93
CA GLU A 72 -12.30 -12.25 -15.56
C GLU A 72 -11.16 -12.83 -14.68
N ILE A 73 -10.34 -11.96 -14.11
CA ILE A 73 -9.29 -12.37 -13.17
C ILE A 73 -9.90 -13.12 -11.98
N GLN A 74 -10.98 -12.61 -11.41
CA GLN A 74 -11.66 -13.26 -10.28
C GLN A 74 -12.28 -14.61 -10.68
N GLN A 75 -12.88 -14.69 -11.85
CA GLN A 75 -13.45 -15.95 -12.37
C GLN A 75 -12.37 -17.02 -12.60
N ALA A 76 -11.27 -16.64 -13.23
CA ALA A 76 -10.20 -17.57 -13.56
C ALA A 76 -9.37 -18.01 -12.34
N THR A 77 -9.21 -17.16 -11.34
CA THR A 77 -8.30 -17.42 -10.20
C THR A 77 -9.03 -17.71 -8.90
N GLY A 78 -10.33 -17.43 -8.81
CA GLY A 78 -11.09 -17.44 -7.55
C GLY A 78 -10.64 -16.36 -6.55
N LYS A 79 -9.79 -15.39 -6.95
CA LYS A 79 -9.20 -14.37 -6.08
C LYS A 79 -9.70 -12.97 -6.43
N ARG A 80 -10.14 -12.23 -5.41
CA ARG A 80 -10.55 -10.85 -5.57
C ARG A 80 -9.34 -9.92 -5.70
N VAL A 81 -9.38 -9.01 -6.67
CA VAL A 81 -8.44 -7.89 -6.76
C VAL A 81 -9.00 -6.73 -5.93
N SER A 82 -8.38 -6.48 -4.78
CA SER A 82 -8.85 -5.45 -3.84
C SER A 82 -8.54 -4.04 -4.33
N GLY A 83 -9.48 -3.12 -4.12
CA GLY A 83 -9.30 -1.70 -4.40
C GLY A 83 -9.35 -1.32 -5.87
N GLU A 84 -9.88 -2.18 -6.74
CA GLU A 84 -10.08 -1.94 -8.17
C GLU A 84 -11.56 -2.07 -8.54
N ASN A 85 -11.97 -1.35 -9.60
CA ASN A 85 -13.29 -1.51 -10.17
C ASN A 85 -13.36 -2.82 -10.96
N ILE A 86 -14.53 -3.44 -10.95
CA ILE A 86 -14.73 -4.80 -11.49
C ILE A 86 -14.44 -4.91 -13.00
N ASP A 87 -14.66 -3.83 -13.73
CA ASP A 87 -14.47 -3.76 -15.19
C ASP A 87 -13.10 -3.17 -15.59
N THR A 88 -12.24 -2.86 -14.60
CA THR A 88 -10.88 -2.39 -14.90
C THR A 88 -10.05 -3.53 -15.48
N SER A 89 -9.39 -3.27 -16.62
CA SER A 89 -8.44 -4.20 -17.22
C SER A 89 -7.08 -4.13 -16.53
N LEU A 90 -6.59 -5.27 -16.04
CA LEU A 90 -5.34 -5.41 -15.28
C LEU A 90 -4.62 -6.71 -15.66
N PRO A 91 -3.32 -6.82 -15.40
CA PRO A 91 -2.66 -8.12 -15.46
C PRO A 91 -3.17 -9.03 -14.33
N TYR A 92 -3.26 -10.32 -14.60
CA TYR A 92 -3.71 -11.31 -13.62
C TYR A 92 -2.86 -11.34 -12.36
N SER A 93 -1.60 -10.92 -12.43
CA SER A 93 -0.74 -10.73 -11.25
C SER A 93 -1.29 -9.73 -10.22
N ALA A 94 -2.27 -8.89 -10.58
CA ALA A 94 -2.93 -7.96 -9.66
C ALA A 94 -3.65 -8.67 -8.48
N ILE A 95 -3.85 -9.99 -8.53
CA ILE A 95 -4.33 -10.80 -7.38
C ILE A 95 -3.41 -10.70 -6.16
N PHE A 96 -2.10 -10.47 -6.36
CA PHE A 96 -1.15 -10.20 -5.28
C PHE A 96 -1.25 -8.78 -4.71
N GLY A 97 -2.22 -8.01 -5.17
CA GLY A 97 -2.45 -6.60 -4.88
C GLY A 97 -2.04 -5.72 -6.05
N PRO A 98 -2.76 -4.60 -6.25
CA PRO A 98 -2.58 -3.73 -7.43
C PRO A 98 -1.18 -3.11 -7.51
N LYS A 99 -0.47 -2.97 -6.39
CA LYS A 99 0.93 -2.51 -6.38
C LYS A 99 1.91 -3.65 -6.73
N ILE A 100 1.86 -4.74 -5.97
CA ILE A 100 2.83 -5.84 -6.10
C ILE A 100 2.67 -6.56 -7.44
N GLY A 101 1.41 -6.79 -7.87
CA GLY A 101 1.15 -7.44 -9.16
C GLY A 101 1.62 -6.60 -10.35
N ILE A 102 1.47 -5.28 -10.29
CA ILE A 102 1.98 -4.38 -11.33
C ILE A 102 3.51 -4.33 -11.31
N PHE A 103 4.12 -4.24 -10.14
CA PHE A 103 5.57 -4.28 -10.02
C PHE A 103 6.16 -5.59 -10.58
N PHE A 104 5.49 -6.72 -10.39
CA PHE A 104 5.86 -7.98 -11.03
C PHE A 104 5.89 -7.87 -12.58
N GLN A 105 4.90 -7.20 -13.19
CA GLN A 105 4.87 -6.98 -14.64
C GLN A 105 6.06 -6.12 -15.11
N ASN A 106 6.36 -5.04 -14.38
CA ASN A 106 7.49 -4.18 -14.71
C ASN A 106 8.82 -4.95 -14.64
N LEU A 107 9.00 -5.83 -13.62
CA LEU A 107 10.17 -6.71 -13.55
C LEU A 107 10.26 -7.74 -14.70
N ASN A 108 9.14 -8.02 -15.36
CA ASN A 108 9.08 -8.90 -16.54
C ASN A 108 9.11 -8.11 -17.88
N GLY A 109 9.54 -6.84 -17.86
CA GLY A 109 9.72 -6.03 -19.06
C GLY A 109 8.42 -5.43 -19.62
N LYS A 110 7.31 -5.46 -18.87
CA LYS A 110 6.04 -4.86 -19.29
C LYS A 110 5.89 -3.47 -18.67
N TRP A 111 6.53 -2.48 -19.27
CA TRP A 111 6.66 -1.11 -18.77
C TRP A 111 5.40 -0.25 -18.90
N GLY A 112 4.38 -0.73 -19.62
CA GLY A 112 3.12 -0.01 -19.82
C GLY A 112 2.23 0.09 -18.58
N PHE A 113 2.54 -0.63 -17.50
CA PHE A 113 1.77 -0.61 -16.27
C PHE A 113 2.36 0.32 -15.22
N LEU A 114 1.50 1.10 -14.56
CA LEU A 114 1.86 2.07 -13.52
C LEU A 114 1.83 1.43 -12.13
N THR A 115 2.94 1.40 -11.41
CA THR A 115 3.03 0.97 -10.03
C THR A 115 2.76 2.14 -9.08
N MET A 116 1.54 2.25 -8.55
CA MET A 116 1.14 3.31 -7.61
C MET A 116 1.65 3.00 -6.20
N ASP A 117 2.92 3.25 -5.98
CA ASP A 117 3.56 3.07 -4.67
C ASP A 117 3.59 4.38 -3.86
N ARG A 118 4.19 4.33 -2.65
CA ARG A 118 4.29 5.47 -1.75
C ARG A 118 4.98 6.68 -2.42
N TRP A 119 6.05 6.45 -3.17
CA TRP A 119 6.81 7.54 -3.78
C TRP A 119 6.03 8.18 -4.92
N PHE A 120 5.47 7.36 -5.80
CA PHE A 120 4.57 7.86 -6.84
C PHE A 120 3.42 8.66 -6.24
N MET A 121 2.78 8.17 -5.17
CA MET A 121 1.67 8.87 -4.53
C MET A 121 2.09 10.18 -3.87
N LYS A 122 3.32 10.30 -3.35
CA LYS A 122 3.86 11.56 -2.86
C LYS A 122 3.99 12.59 -3.97
N THR A 123 4.63 12.20 -5.07
CA THR A 123 4.79 13.06 -6.24
C THR A 123 3.44 13.47 -6.82
N TRP A 124 2.55 12.48 -7.01
CA TRP A 124 1.18 12.73 -7.44
C TRP A 124 0.46 13.75 -6.54
N GLY A 125 0.52 13.53 -5.24
CA GLY A 125 -0.10 14.42 -4.25
C GLY A 125 0.44 15.85 -4.28
N ARG A 126 1.74 16.03 -4.56
CA ARG A 126 2.34 17.38 -4.74
C ARG A 126 1.78 18.08 -5.97
N TYR A 127 1.74 17.40 -7.11
CA TYR A 127 1.23 17.99 -8.35
C TYR A 127 -0.27 18.29 -8.32
N THR A 128 -1.05 17.50 -7.58
CA THR A 128 -2.50 17.65 -7.50
C THR A 128 -2.98 18.41 -6.25
N GLY A 129 -2.08 18.78 -5.34
CA GLY A 129 -2.45 19.39 -4.06
C GLY A 129 -3.13 18.44 -3.07
N THR A 130 -3.05 17.10 -3.31
CA THR A 130 -3.74 16.09 -2.49
C THR A 130 -2.78 15.30 -1.60
N ASN A 131 -1.62 15.84 -1.32
CA ASN A 131 -0.56 15.16 -0.58
C ASN A 131 -0.93 14.90 0.90
N THR A 132 -1.70 15.80 1.49
CA THR A 132 -2.19 15.70 2.86
C THR A 132 -3.70 15.52 2.88
N PRO A 133 -4.25 14.79 3.84
CA PRO A 133 -5.69 14.70 4.04
C PRO A 133 -6.29 16.09 4.32
N VAL A 134 -7.52 16.32 3.87
CA VAL A 134 -8.28 17.51 4.25
C VAL A 134 -8.67 17.37 5.71
N PHE A 135 -8.23 18.30 6.56
CA PHE A 135 -8.42 18.25 8.01
C PHE A 135 -9.89 18.08 8.39
N GLU A 136 -10.77 18.85 7.77
CA GLU A 136 -12.20 18.85 8.02
C GLU A 136 -12.87 17.48 7.73
N GLN A 137 -12.26 16.66 6.88
CA GLN A 137 -12.74 15.32 6.56
C GLN A 137 -12.09 14.25 7.42
N ALA A 138 -10.80 14.36 7.70
CA ALA A 138 -10.02 13.35 8.41
C ALA A 138 -10.20 13.42 9.93
N PHE A 139 -10.34 14.66 10.47
CA PHE A 139 -10.33 14.93 11.90
C PHE A 139 -11.59 14.48 12.65
N PRO A 140 -12.84 14.83 12.25
CA PRO A 140 -14.01 14.71 13.11
C PRO A 140 -14.27 13.30 13.64
N GLY A 141 -14.30 12.32 12.76
CA GLY A 141 -14.58 10.93 13.15
C GLY A 141 -13.50 10.32 14.05
N ARG A 142 -12.24 10.67 13.81
CA ARG A 142 -11.11 10.19 14.63
C ARG A 142 -11.04 10.92 15.97
N ALA A 143 -11.31 12.23 15.97
CA ALA A 143 -11.40 13.02 17.19
C ALA A 143 -12.52 12.51 18.10
N ALA A 144 -13.71 12.25 17.58
CA ALA A 144 -14.82 11.66 18.35
C ALA A 144 -14.40 10.33 19.00
N THR A 145 -13.76 9.44 18.24
CA THR A 145 -13.30 8.13 18.75
C THR A 145 -12.26 8.29 19.87
N LEU A 146 -11.33 9.24 19.75
CA LEU A 146 -10.34 9.52 20.79
C LEU A 146 -11.00 10.14 22.02
N ARG A 147 -11.92 11.08 21.84
CA ARG A 147 -12.67 11.69 22.95
C ARG A 147 -13.46 10.67 23.76
N GLU A 148 -14.09 9.68 23.11
CA GLU A 148 -14.76 8.59 23.82
C GLU A 148 -13.77 7.76 24.66
N GLU A 149 -12.56 7.54 24.18
CA GLU A 149 -11.53 6.84 24.95
C GLU A 149 -11.02 7.69 26.13
N ILE A 150 -10.85 8.98 25.94
CA ILE A 150 -10.48 9.96 26.97
C ILE A 150 -11.51 9.97 28.12
N LYS A 151 -12.80 9.89 27.83
CA LYS A 151 -13.85 9.82 28.86
C LYS A 151 -13.66 8.67 29.84
N LYS A 152 -13.20 7.52 29.36
CA LYS A 152 -13.00 6.30 30.16
C LYS A 152 -11.81 6.39 31.11
N GLN A 153 -10.85 7.29 30.84
CA GLN A 153 -9.65 7.37 31.65
C GLN A 153 -9.94 8.07 32.97
N PRO A 154 -9.51 7.53 34.13
CA PRO A 154 -9.71 8.20 35.43
C PRO A 154 -8.94 9.51 35.52
N LYS A 155 -7.72 9.57 34.99
CA LYS A 155 -6.85 10.73 35.00
C LYS A 155 -5.93 10.72 33.77
N LEU A 156 -5.62 11.91 33.27
CA LEU A 156 -4.67 12.13 32.17
C LEU A 156 -3.46 12.90 32.71
N LYS A 157 -2.25 12.41 32.43
CA LYS A 157 -1.02 13.08 32.87
C LYS A 157 -0.80 14.34 32.03
N GLY A 158 -0.71 15.48 32.70
CA GLY A 158 -0.41 16.77 32.06
C GLY A 158 -1.58 17.44 31.29
N TYR A 159 -2.75 16.82 31.25
CA TYR A 159 -3.92 17.34 30.49
C TYR A 159 -5.19 17.35 31.31
N ARG A 160 -6.03 18.37 31.11
CA ARG A 160 -7.38 18.40 31.66
C ARG A 160 -8.36 17.84 30.63
N LYS A 161 -9.21 16.90 31.06
CA LYS A 161 -10.21 16.28 30.16
C LYS A 161 -11.12 17.31 29.47
N ALA A 162 -11.52 18.35 30.22
CA ALA A 162 -12.41 19.37 29.72
C ALA A 162 -11.83 20.10 28.50
N ASP A 163 -10.52 20.35 28.50
CA ASP A 163 -9.85 21.03 27.39
C ASP A 163 -9.80 20.12 26.16
N LEU A 164 -9.41 18.86 26.32
CA LEU A 164 -9.39 17.88 25.23
C LEU A 164 -10.79 17.58 24.64
N MET A 165 -11.85 17.81 25.41
CA MET A 165 -13.21 17.64 24.92
C MET A 165 -13.73 18.80 24.10
N ARG A 166 -13.18 20.00 24.29
CA ARG A 166 -13.67 21.25 23.68
C ARG A 166 -12.72 21.85 22.66
N ASP A 167 -11.41 21.66 22.83
CA ASP A 167 -10.37 22.27 22.02
C ASP A 167 -9.73 21.22 21.10
N ASP A 168 -9.87 21.41 19.80
CA ASP A 168 -9.32 20.54 18.78
C ASP A 168 -7.78 20.65 18.69
N GLN A 169 -7.20 21.82 18.98
CA GLN A 169 -5.76 22.01 18.97
C GLN A 169 -5.10 21.28 20.16
N GLU A 170 -5.69 21.38 21.34
CA GLU A 170 -5.24 20.64 22.52
C GLU A 170 -5.39 19.12 22.31
N LEU A 171 -6.47 18.69 21.68
CA LEU A 171 -6.65 17.27 21.33
C LEU A 171 -5.61 16.79 20.34
N MET A 172 -5.23 17.60 19.34
CA MET A 172 -4.18 17.26 18.39
C MET A 172 -2.80 17.20 19.04
N ARG A 173 -2.48 18.15 19.95
CA ARG A 173 -1.23 18.12 20.74
C ARG A 173 -1.14 16.85 21.58
N TYR A 174 -2.22 16.50 22.26
CA TYR A 174 -2.33 15.25 23.01
C TYR A 174 -2.14 14.01 22.11
N ALA A 175 -2.78 14.02 20.94
CA ALA A 175 -2.67 12.92 19.98
C ALA A 175 -1.23 12.74 19.45
N GLU A 176 -0.52 13.83 19.16
CA GLU A 176 0.86 13.81 18.71
C GLU A 176 1.80 13.24 19.78
N GLU A 177 1.67 13.70 21.02
CA GLU A 177 2.50 13.22 22.12
C GLU A 177 2.31 11.72 22.37
N ASN A 178 1.07 11.25 22.40
CA ASN A 178 0.78 9.82 22.59
C ASN A 178 1.09 8.97 21.36
N HIS A 179 1.04 9.53 20.14
CA HIS A 179 1.56 8.88 18.95
C HIS A 179 3.05 8.58 19.09
N ARG A 180 3.84 9.54 19.53
CA ARG A 180 5.28 9.36 19.78
C ARG A 180 5.56 8.27 20.84
N ILE A 181 4.76 8.21 21.87
CA ILE A 181 4.83 7.16 22.91
C ILE A 181 4.51 5.79 22.30
N TYR A 182 3.43 5.69 21.53
CA TYR A 182 3.02 4.45 20.86
C TYR A 182 4.10 3.91 19.92
N GLU A 183 4.75 4.78 19.12
CA GLU A 183 5.76 4.38 18.15
C GLU A 183 7.08 3.92 18.82
N ARG A 184 7.43 4.51 19.97
CA ARG A 184 8.65 4.12 20.72
C ARG A 184 8.50 2.81 21.48
N GLY A 185 7.27 2.39 21.72
CA GLY A 185 7.02 1.71 22.93
C GLY A 185 6.88 0.22 22.95
N GLY A 186 6.98 -0.25 24.20
CA GLY A 186 6.64 -1.58 24.65
C GLY A 186 5.12 -1.79 24.81
N PHE A 187 4.76 -2.89 25.45
CA PHE A 187 3.34 -3.30 25.59
C PHE A 187 2.45 -2.25 26.30
N LYS A 188 2.97 -1.57 27.30
CA LYS A 188 2.23 -0.53 28.07
C LYS A 188 1.95 0.72 27.22
N ASP A 189 2.84 1.04 26.30
CA ASP A 189 2.74 2.22 25.46
C ASP A 189 1.80 2.01 24.28
N ARG A 190 1.38 0.78 24.03
CA ARG A 190 0.37 0.39 23.01
C ARG A 190 -1.06 0.27 23.57
N SER A 191 -1.38 1.02 24.60
CA SER A 191 -2.74 1.14 25.16
C SER A 191 -3.74 1.63 24.11
N GLU A 192 -5.03 1.38 24.34
CA GLU A 192 -6.09 1.82 23.39
C GLU A 192 -6.11 3.34 23.23
N ILE A 193 -5.85 4.10 24.27
CA ILE A 193 -5.82 5.56 24.16
C ILE A 193 -4.65 6.03 23.28
N ASN A 194 -3.46 5.44 23.42
CA ASN A 194 -2.31 5.77 22.59
C ASN A 194 -2.53 5.33 21.13
N LYS A 195 -3.19 4.19 20.92
CA LYS A 195 -3.58 3.73 19.58
C LYS A 195 -4.59 4.66 18.92
N LYS A 196 -5.61 5.15 19.65
CA LYS A 196 -6.57 6.13 19.12
C LYS A 196 -5.92 7.48 18.85
N SER A 197 -4.99 7.91 19.71
CA SER A 197 -4.16 9.10 19.50
C SER A 197 -3.33 8.98 18.22
N LYS A 198 -2.63 7.85 18.03
CA LYS A 198 -1.92 7.55 16.79
C LYS A 198 -2.84 7.62 15.58
N ASN A 199 -4.01 6.97 15.64
CA ASN A 199 -4.95 6.94 14.53
C ASN A 199 -5.47 8.33 14.16
N LEU A 200 -5.68 9.23 15.13
CA LEU A 200 -6.05 10.62 14.86
C LEU A 200 -4.87 11.37 14.23
N TYR A 201 -3.69 11.31 14.84
CA TYR A 201 -2.51 12.03 14.36
C TYR A 201 -2.14 11.62 12.93
N GLU A 202 -2.09 10.32 12.66
CA GLU A 202 -1.80 9.82 11.31
C GLU A 202 -2.87 10.16 10.28
N ALA A 203 -4.15 10.12 10.66
CA ALA A 203 -5.23 10.47 9.74
C ALA A 203 -5.14 11.93 9.24
N VAL A 204 -4.61 12.84 10.08
CA VAL A 204 -4.48 14.26 9.75
C VAL A 204 -3.13 14.60 9.11
N ASN A 205 -2.05 13.92 9.53
CA ASN A 205 -0.69 14.29 9.17
C ASN A 205 0.01 13.31 8.22
N SER A 206 -0.57 12.11 7.98
CA SER A 206 0.10 11.16 7.10
C SER A 206 -0.01 11.58 5.63
N VAL A 207 1.10 11.52 4.95
CA VAL A 207 1.14 11.64 3.49
C VAL A 207 0.40 10.46 2.87
N LYS A 208 -0.44 10.74 1.89
CA LYS A 208 -1.18 9.71 1.15
C LYS A 208 -0.21 8.74 0.47
N VAL A 209 -0.27 7.49 0.86
CA VAL A 209 0.67 6.45 0.41
C VAL A 209 0.07 5.46 -0.59
N ALA A 210 -1.23 5.56 -0.84
CA ALA A 210 -1.97 4.75 -1.80
C ALA A 210 -3.22 5.50 -2.26
N PRO A 211 -3.76 5.21 -3.46
CA PRO A 211 -5.06 5.72 -3.87
C PRO A 211 -6.17 5.28 -2.91
N ALA A 212 -7.14 6.17 -2.65
CA ALA A 212 -8.22 5.91 -1.70
C ALA A 212 -9.30 4.96 -2.25
N SER A 213 -9.44 4.88 -3.58
CA SER A 213 -10.50 4.09 -4.24
C SER A 213 -10.08 3.56 -5.59
N GLY A 214 -10.87 2.62 -6.14
CA GLY A 214 -10.72 2.15 -7.53
C GLY A 214 -10.94 3.26 -8.55
N GLY A 215 -11.86 4.19 -8.29
CA GLY A 215 -12.09 5.36 -9.15
C GLY A 215 -10.87 6.28 -9.21
N GLU A 216 -10.25 6.54 -8.08
CA GLU A 216 -9.02 7.33 -8.07
C GLU A 216 -7.87 6.61 -8.80
N ARG A 217 -7.75 5.28 -8.65
CA ARG A 217 -6.75 4.51 -9.41
C ARG A 217 -6.98 4.61 -10.91
N SER A 218 -8.23 4.49 -11.36
CA SER A 218 -8.57 4.64 -12.77
C SER A 218 -8.21 6.02 -13.29
N TRP A 219 -8.57 7.06 -12.56
CA TRP A 219 -8.24 8.44 -12.92
C TRP A 219 -6.72 8.68 -13.01
N ILE A 220 -5.95 8.21 -12.02
CA ILE A 220 -4.48 8.30 -12.04
C ILE A 220 -3.91 7.61 -13.30
N ARG A 221 -4.41 6.41 -13.65
CA ARG A 221 -3.97 5.70 -14.87
C ARG A 221 -4.30 6.49 -16.13
N GLU A 222 -5.50 7.03 -16.24
CA GLU A 222 -5.94 7.82 -17.39
C GLU A 222 -5.03 9.04 -17.58
N VAL A 223 -4.80 9.81 -16.53
CA VAL A 223 -3.92 11.00 -16.58
C VAL A 223 -2.49 10.60 -16.94
N THR A 224 -1.96 9.51 -16.36
CA THR A 224 -0.60 9.06 -16.63
C THR A 224 -0.47 8.54 -18.06
N ASN A 225 -1.45 7.77 -18.56
CA ASN A 225 -1.49 7.29 -19.94
C ASN A 225 -1.55 8.46 -20.94
N GLU A 226 -2.35 9.48 -20.64
CA GLU A 226 -2.44 10.68 -21.48
C GLU A 226 -1.12 11.47 -21.48
N ALA A 227 -0.46 11.58 -20.32
CA ALA A 227 0.85 12.21 -20.21
C ALA A 227 1.91 11.46 -21.06
N THR A 228 1.99 10.13 -20.93
CA THR A 228 2.92 9.31 -21.73
C THR A 228 2.59 9.40 -23.22
N ARG A 229 1.31 9.42 -23.60
CA ARG A 229 0.90 9.59 -25.01
C ARG A 229 1.36 10.93 -25.57
N LYS A 230 1.20 12.02 -24.81
CA LYS A 230 1.66 13.37 -25.22
C LYS A 230 3.18 13.42 -25.36
N LEU A 231 3.92 12.81 -24.42
CA LEU A 231 5.37 12.74 -24.50
C LEU A 231 5.85 11.96 -25.71
N LYS A 232 5.22 10.80 -26.01
CA LYS A 232 5.51 10.04 -27.25
C LYS A 232 5.26 10.85 -28.51
N ASN A 233 4.15 11.58 -28.58
CA ASN A 233 3.83 12.45 -29.71
C ASN A 233 4.84 13.60 -29.87
N ALA A 234 5.48 14.03 -28.77
CA ALA A 234 6.56 15.01 -28.77
C ALA A 234 7.96 14.41 -29.09
N GLY A 235 8.04 13.12 -29.40
CA GLY A 235 9.28 12.43 -29.78
C GLY A 235 10.05 11.79 -28.62
N TYR A 236 9.51 11.76 -27.40
CA TYR A 236 10.13 11.08 -26.28
C TYR A 236 9.70 9.62 -26.23
N ASP A 237 10.64 8.68 -26.20
CA ASP A 237 10.33 7.27 -25.95
C ASP A 237 10.00 7.06 -24.47
N MET A 238 8.72 7.15 -24.15
CA MET A 238 8.22 7.19 -22.77
C MET A 238 7.10 6.16 -22.57
N ASP A 239 7.23 5.35 -21.54
CA ASP A 239 6.13 4.53 -21.00
C ASP A 239 5.82 4.90 -19.54
N ASN A 240 4.80 4.24 -18.95
CA ASN A 240 4.35 4.56 -17.60
C ASN A 240 5.42 4.27 -16.53
N ALA A 241 6.21 3.22 -16.69
CA ALA A 241 7.26 2.88 -15.74
C ALA A 241 8.44 3.87 -15.83
N THR A 242 8.81 4.28 -17.04
CA THR A 242 9.83 5.32 -17.27
C THR A 242 9.38 6.67 -16.74
N LEU A 243 8.13 7.09 -17.03
CA LEU A 243 7.58 8.32 -16.47
C LEU A 243 7.57 8.29 -14.93
N GLN A 244 7.17 7.17 -14.34
CA GLN A 244 7.20 6.98 -12.89
C GLN A 244 8.63 7.11 -12.33
N ALA A 245 9.62 6.51 -12.98
CA ALA A 245 11.02 6.59 -12.57
C ALA A 245 11.54 8.03 -12.63
N LEU A 246 11.25 8.77 -13.70
CA LEU A 246 11.64 10.17 -13.82
C LEU A 246 11.02 11.05 -12.73
N LEU A 247 9.76 10.82 -12.38
CA LEU A 247 9.10 11.52 -11.30
C LEU A 247 9.72 11.21 -9.92
N TRP A 248 10.33 10.04 -9.74
CA TRP A 248 11.04 9.67 -8.52
C TRP A 248 12.39 10.36 -8.37
N TYR A 249 13.17 10.43 -9.45
CA TYR A 249 14.52 11.01 -9.42
C TYR A 249 14.52 12.54 -9.37
N GLY A 250 13.38 13.18 -9.56
CA GLY A 250 13.22 14.63 -9.42
C GLY A 250 13.01 15.09 -7.97
N GLU A 251 12.97 14.17 -7.01
CA GLU A 251 12.80 14.41 -5.56
C GLU A 251 14.08 14.12 -4.78
#